data_b0b78d40e743441044a4936c57d6fbf4
#
_entry.id   b0b78d40e743441044a4936c57d6fbf4
#
_cell.length_a   1.000
_cell.length_b   1.000
_cell.length_c   1.000
_cell.angle_alpha   90.00
_cell.angle_beta   90.00
_cell.angle_gamma   90.00
#
_symmetry.space_group_name_H-M   'P 1'
#
loop_
_entity.id
_entity.type
_entity.pdbx_description
1 polymer ?
#
loop_
_entity_poly.entity_id
_entity_poly.type
_entity_poly.pdbx_seq_one_letter_code
_entity_poly.pdbx_strand_id
1 'polypeptide(L)'
;LSPQNQLMDLHVREVFFTVNGWPVVSPERYAGTAPRSFTKEDLAGEWEIIRLQEPPLERSLEAGQIMWGEGDLRNGEQALSARVVLEADGSVGDATWDFNVKKQLLTIKTATEDINNLIIFAGHDWENETETILFTGLDAQGHSVWGKRIN
;
A
#
# COMPACT_ATOMS: atom_id res chain seq x y z
N LEU A 1 -36.07 5.61 -13.24
CA LEU A 1 -34.95 4.82 -12.79
C LEU A 1 -33.69 5.52 -13.25
N SER A 2 -32.96 6.10 -12.31
CA SER A 2 -31.64 6.72 -12.57
C SER A 2 -30.66 5.68 -13.09
N PRO A 3 -29.89 5.97 -14.14
CA PRO A 3 -28.88 5.03 -14.63
C PRO A 3 -27.64 4.88 -13.72
N GLN A 4 -27.70 5.41 -12.54
CA GLN A 4 -26.64 5.34 -11.54
C GLN A 4 -26.92 4.22 -10.51
N ASN A 5 -27.15 2.99 -10.98
CA ASN A 5 -26.93 1.83 -10.13
C ASN A 5 -25.44 1.75 -9.90
N GLN A 6 -24.97 2.36 -8.82
CA GLN A 6 -23.65 2.07 -8.28
C GLN A 6 -23.71 0.63 -7.79
N LEU A 7 -23.16 -0.27 -8.57
CA LEU A 7 -22.92 -1.63 -8.14
C LEU A 7 -21.91 -1.55 -6.98
N MET A 8 -22.37 -1.92 -5.81
CA MET A 8 -21.47 -2.10 -4.66
C MET A 8 -20.81 -3.45 -4.81
N ASP A 9 -19.54 -3.45 -5.18
CA ASP A 9 -18.74 -4.66 -5.21
C ASP A 9 -18.26 -5.01 -3.80
N LEU A 10 -18.55 -6.22 -3.35
CA LEU A 10 -17.99 -6.74 -2.12
C LEU A 10 -16.56 -7.21 -2.37
N HIS A 11 -15.61 -6.56 -1.70
CA HIS A 11 -14.20 -6.95 -1.79
C HIS A 11 -13.76 -7.63 -0.49
N VAL A 12 -13.16 -8.81 -0.62
CA VAL A 12 -12.46 -9.49 0.48
C VAL A 12 -10.97 -9.17 0.34
N ARG A 13 -10.34 -8.76 1.44
CA ARG A 13 -8.90 -8.47 1.52
C ARG A 13 -8.28 -9.23 2.67
N GLU A 14 -7.02 -9.62 2.52
CA GLU A 14 -6.27 -10.19 3.64
C GLU A 14 -5.98 -9.13 4.69
N VAL A 15 -6.02 -9.56 5.94
CA VAL A 15 -5.70 -8.76 7.11
C VAL A 15 -4.46 -9.34 7.77
N PHE A 16 -3.48 -8.51 8.01
CA PHE A 16 -2.26 -8.83 8.74
C PHE A 16 -2.20 -8.03 10.03
N PHE A 17 -1.31 -8.41 10.93
CA PHE A 17 -1.06 -7.66 12.14
C PHE A 17 0.39 -7.22 12.19
N THR A 18 0.62 -5.94 12.43
CA THR A 18 1.96 -5.39 12.63
C THR A 18 2.60 -6.00 13.88
N VAL A 19 3.90 -5.79 14.05
CA VAL A 19 4.63 -6.24 15.25
C VAL A 19 4.07 -5.68 16.57
N ASN A 20 3.34 -4.55 16.48
CA ASN A 20 2.68 -3.89 17.61
C ASN A 20 1.19 -4.29 17.76
N GLY A 21 0.71 -5.23 16.95
CA GLY A 21 -0.66 -5.75 17.02
C GLY A 21 -1.71 -4.90 16.29
N TRP A 22 -1.33 -3.89 15.52
CA TRP A 22 -2.27 -3.11 14.70
C TRP A 22 -2.67 -3.89 13.43
N PRO A 23 -3.97 -3.95 13.09
CA PRO A 23 -4.41 -4.55 11.85
C PRO A 23 -4.03 -3.67 10.65
N VAL A 24 -3.53 -4.30 9.60
CA VAL A 24 -3.28 -3.70 8.29
C VAL A 24 -3.86 -4.60 7.22
N VAL A 25 -4.34 -4.01 6.12
CA VAL A 25 -5.02 -4.77 5.06
C VAL A 25 -4.19 -4.80 3.78
N SER A 26 -4.39 -5.82 2.98
CA SER A 26 -3.80 -5.94 1.64
C SER A 26 -4.23 -4.77 0.74
N PRO A 27 -3.33 -4.21 -0.10
CA PRO A 27 -3.69 -3.24 -1.13
C PRO A 27 -4.62 -3.84 -2.20
N GLU A 28 -4.53 -5.15 -2.44
CA GLU A 28 -5.31 -5.85 -3.47
C GLU A 28 -6.36 -6.78 -2.87
N ARG A 29 -7.36 -7.13 -3.69
CA ARG A 29 -8.38 -8.13 -3.35
C ARG A 29 -7.73 -9.51 -3.18
N TYR A 30 -8.28 -10.29 -2.28
CA TYR A 30 -7.85 -11.67 -2.08
C TYR A 30 -8.08 -12.53 -3.32
N ALA A 31 -7.03 -13.18 -3.80
CA ALA A 31 -7.05 -14.04 -4.99
C ALA A 31 -6.79 -15.52 -4.67
N GLY A 32 -6.62 -15.87 -3.40
CA GLY A 32 -6.24 -17.25 -3.03
C GLY A 32 -4.79 -17.59 -3.38
N THR A 33 -3.93 -16.59 -3.57
CA THR A 33 -2.52 -16.80 -3.89
C THR A 33 -1.84 -17.57 -2.76
N ALA A 34 -1.08 -18.61 -3.10
CA ALA A 34 -0.40 -19.43 -2.12
C ALA A 34 0.69 -18.63 -1.38
N PRO A 35 0.75 -18.70 -0.05
CA PRO A 35 1.81 -18.05 0.71
C PRO A 35 3.19 -18.59 0.29
N ARG A 36 4.15 -17.68 0.11
CA ARG A 36 5.56 -18.02 -0.14
C ARG A 36 6.48 -17.03 0.55
N SER A 37 7.72 -17.44 0.76
CA SER A 37 8.78 -16.56 1.25
C SER A 37 9.54 -15.95 0.08
N PHE A 38 10.06 -14.75 0.29
CA PHE A 38 10.83 -13.98 -0.68
C PHE A 38 12.26 -13.78 -0.20
N THR A 39 13.14 -13.56 -1.15
CA THR A 39 14.53 -13.11 -0.91
C THR A 39 14.62 -11.60 -1.20
N LYS A 40 15.77 -10.99 -0.90
CA LYS A 40 16.00 -9.57 -1.23
C LYS A 40 15.97 -9.35 -2.75
N GLU A 41 16.49 -10.30 -3.50
CA GLU A 41 16.52 -10.27 -4.97
C GLU A 41 15.12 -10.29 -5.59
N ASP A 42 14.17 -11.00 -4.97
CA ASP A 42 12.78 -11.03 -5.43
C ASP A 42 12.11 -9.66 -5.33
N LEU A 43 12.55 -8.83 -4.39
CA LEU A 43 11.98 -7.51 -4.15
C LEU A 43 12.58 -6.42 -5.03
N ALA A 44 13.76 -6.64 -5.59
CA ALA A 44 14.39 -5.69 -6.50
C ALA A 44 13.52 -5.50 -7.75
N GLY A 45 13.33 -4.25 -8.17
CA GLY A 45 12.53 -3.89 -9.34
C GLY A 45 11.61 -2.71 -9.10
N GLU A 46 10.70 -2.47 -10.04
CA GLU A 46 9.77 -1.34 -10.00
C GLU A 46 8.59 -1.62 -9.08
N TRP A 47 8.21 -0.63 -8.30
CA TRP A 47 7.10 -0.67 -7.35
C TRP A 47 6.22 0.55 -7.48
N GLU A 48 4.93 0.36 -7.37
CA GLU A 48 3.97 1.41 -7.08
C GLU A 48 3.70 1.43 -5.58
N ILE A 49 3.96 2.56 -4.94
CA ILE A 49 3.77 2.76 -3.51
C ILE A 49 2.70 3.82 -3.29
N ILE A 50 1.74 3.52 -2.42
CA ILE A 50 0.67 4.42 -2.03
C ILE A 50 0.75 4.63 -0.52
N ARG A 51 0.76 5.90 -0.10
CA ARG A 51 0.63 6.30 1.29
C ARG A 51 -0.72 6.96 1.48
N LEU A 52 -1.56 6.39 2.34
CA LEU A 52 -2.87 6.92 2.68
C LEU A 52 -2.70 7.90 3.83
N GLN A 53 -2.97 9.17 3.58
CA GLN A 53 -2.94 10.22 4.60
C GLN A 53 -4.37 10.59 4.99
N GLU A 54 -4.55 11.04 6.23
CA GLU A 54 -5.81 11.63 6.64
C GLU A 54 -6.03 12.95 5.86
N PRO A 55 -7.26 13.21 5.39
CA PRO A 55 -7.59 14.52 4.84
C PRO A 55 -7.37 15.59 5.90
N PRO A 56 -6.88 16.79 5.55
CA PRO A 56 -6.75 17.89 6.48
C PRO A 56 -8.08 18.14 7.20
N LEU A 57 -8.08 18.14 8.51
CA LEU A 57 -9.25 18.39 9.37
C LEU A 57 -9.94 19.76 9.12
N GLU A 58 -9.26 20.68 8.43
CA GLU A 58 -9.77 22.02 8.11
C GLU A 58 -10.85 22.01 7.03
N ARG A 59 -11.03 20.92 6.30
CA ARG A 59 -12.23 20.72 5.48
C ARG A 59 -13.33 20.11 6.34
N SER A 60 -13.79 20.84 7.34
CA SER A 60 -15.01 20.49 8.04
C SER A 60 -16.12 20.37 7.00
N LEU A 61 -16.63 19.16 6.84
CA LEU A 61 -17.86 18.95 6.09
C LEU A 61 -18.93 19.86 6.68
N GLU A 62 -19.49 20.75 5.91
CA GLU A 62 -20.69 21.45 6.33
C GLU A 62 -21.74 20.40 6.69
N ALA A 63 -22.46 20.63 7.77
CA ALA A 63 -23.41 19.66 8.32
C ALA A 63 -24.38 19.19 7.21
N GLY A 64 -24.32 17.92 6.86
CA GLY A 64 -25.11 17.28 5.81
C GLY A 64 -24.37 16.90 4.53
N GLN A 65 -23.13 17.26 4.36
CA GLN A 65 -22.28 16.76 3.27
C GLN A 65 -21.69 15.39 3.66
N ILE A 66 -22.21 14.34 3.06
CA ILE A 66 -21.60 13.03 3.13
C ILE A 66 -20.51 13.02 2.06
N MET A 67 -19.25 12.76 2.46
CA MET A 67 -18.13 12.61 1.54
C MET A 67 -18.23 11.30 0.74
N TRP A 68 -19.18 11.24 -0.14
CA TRP A 68 -19.15 10.36 -1.31
C TRP A 68 -18.76 11.20 -2.53
N GLY A 69 -17.85 12.16 -2.34
CA GLY A 69 -17.54 13.16 -3.32
C GLY A 69 -16.45 12.71 -4.28
N GLU A 70 -16.83 12.62 -5.55
CA GLU A 70 -15.90 12.52 -6.68
C GLU A 70 -14.90 13.70 -6.77
N GLY A 71 -15.06 14.76 -5.98
CA GLY A 71 -14.29 15.99 -6.12
C GLY A 71 -12.91 15.95 -5.52
N ASP A 72 -12.77 15.39 -4.34
CA ASP A 72 -11.55 15.56 -3.55
C ASP A 72 -10.50 14.50 -3.83
N LEU A 73 -10.89 13.31 -4.27
CA LEU A 73 -9.95 12.27 -4.72
C LEU A 73 -9.25 12.64 -6.04
N ARG A 74 -9.84 13.53 -6.84
CA ARG A 74 -9.26 13.97 -8.12
C ARG A 74 -8.09 14.94 -7.96
N ASN A 75 -7.99 15.60 -6.84
CA ASN A 75 -6.91 16.55 -6.58
C ASN A 75 -5.64 15.92 -6.00
N GLY A 76 -5.60 14.60 -5.80
CA GLY A 76 -4.38 13.88 -5.42
C GLY A 76 -3.83 14.22 -4.03
N GLU A 77 -4.52 15.04 -3.24
CA GLU A 77 -4.02 15.48 -1.94
C GLU A 77 -4.16 14.46 -0.82
N GLN A 78 -4.89 13.35 -1.05
CA GLN A 78 -5.19 12.36 0.00
C GLN A 78 -4.45 11.03 -0.15
N ALA A 79 -3.89 10.74 -1.31
CA ALA A 79 -3.07 9.58 -1.53
C ALA A 79 -1.81 10.00 -2.29
N LEU A 80 -0.65 9.85 -1.67
CA LEU A 80 0.62 10.02 -2.35
C LEU A 80 0.95 8.69 -3.00
N SER A 81 0.84 8.61 -4.32
CA SER A 81 1.35 7.48 -5.09
C SER A 81 2.68 7.86 -5.75
N ALA A 82 3.61 6.95 -5.73
CA ALA A 82 4.89 7.09 -6.40
C ALA A 82 5.30 5.76 -7.04
N ARG A 83 5.92 5.84 -8.21
CA ARG A 83 6.68 4.73 -8.77
C ARG A 83 8.13 4.87 -8.37
N VAL A 84 8.67 3.82 -7.80
CA VAL A 84 10.05 3.77 -7.33
C VAL A 84 10.71 2.47 -7.79
N VAL A 85 12.03 2.48 -7.90
CA VAL A 85 12.80 1.26 -8.17
C VAL A 85 13.56 0.91 -6.91
N LEU A 86 13.30 -0.29 -6.37
CA LEU A 86 14.13 -0.89 -5.33
C LEU A 86 15.33 -1.52 -6.01
N GLU A 87 16.49 -0.87 -5.91
CA GLU A 87 17.72 -1.37 -6.52
C GLU A 87 18.32 -2.54 -5.72
N ALA A 88 18.95 -3.47 -6.39
CA ALA A 88 19.54 -4.65 -5.75
C ALA A 88 20.62 -4.30 -4.70
N ASP A 89 21.27 -3.15 -4.83
CA ASP A 89 22.26 -2.64 -3.88
C ASP A 89 21.66 -2.10 -2.59
N GLY A 90 20.33 -1.95 -2.51
CA GLY A 90 19.61 -1.41 -1.37
C GLY A 90 19.27 0.08 -1.48
N SER A 91 19.51 0.72 -2.62
CA SER A 91 19.08 2.08 -2.88
C SER A 91 17.64 2.14 -3.42
N VAL A 92 16.96 3.26 -3.19
CA VAL A 92 15.63 3.60 -3.75
C VAL A 92 15.53 5.12 -3.90
N GLY A 93 15.88 5.66 -5.07
CA GLY A 93 16.06 7.09 -5.24
C GLY A 93 17.09 7.65 -4.26
N ASP A 94 16.70 8.69 -3.49
CA ASP A 94 17.53 9.30 -2.43
C ASP A 94 17.41 8.56 -1.07
N ALA A 95 16.68 7.45 -1.03
CA ALA A 95 16.46 6.63 0.16
C ALA A 95 17.23 5.31 0.08
N THR A 96 17.12 4.51 1.15
CA THR A 96 17.63 3.13 1.16
C THR A 96 16.54 2.18 1.61
N TRP A 97 16.67 0.90 1.23
CA TRP A 97 15.80 -0.15 1.68
C TRP A 97 16.56 -1.37 2.17
N ASP A 98 15.97 -2.08 3.10
CA ASP A 98 16.48 -3.34 3.61
C ASP A 98 15.35 -4.34 3.83
N PHE A 99 15.66 -5.63 3.73
CA PHE A 99 14.70 -6.71 3.86
C PHE A 99 15.14 -7.78 4.84
N ASN A 100 14.36 -7.98 5.88
CA ASN A 100 14.55 -9.07 6.80
C ASN A 100 13.92 -10.35 6.25
N VAL A 101 14.72 -11.18 5.61
CA VAL A 101 14.27 -12.44 4.97
C VAL A 101 13.60 -13.40 5.96
N LYS A 102 14.08 -13.49 7.20
CA LYS A 102 13.48 -14.39 8.20
C LYS A 102 12.08 -13.97 8.65
N LYS A 103 11.86 -12.67 8.74
CA LYS A 103 10.59 -12.09 9.20
C LYS A 103 9.69 -11.67 8.05
N GLN A 104 10.18 -11.66 6.82
CA GLN A 104 9.50 -11.15 5.62
C GLN A 104 9.04 -9.70 5.80
N LEU A 105 9.93 -8.86 6.35
CA LEU A 105 9.66 -7.45 6.64
C LEU A 105 10.60 -6.54 5.85
N LEU A 106 10.02 -5.60 5.13
CA LEU A 106 10.70 -4.54 4.40
C LEU A 106 10.80 -3.29 5.27
N THR A 107 11.93 -2.60 5.20
CA THR A 107 12.14 -1.25 5.76
C THR A 107 12.60 -0.32 4.66
N ILE A 108 12.02 0.87 4.58
CA ILE A 108 12.44 1.95 3.69
C ILE A 108 12.88 3.11 4.57
N LYS A 109 14.11 3.59 4.37
CA LYS A 109 14.70 4.70 5.13
C LYS A 109 14.88 5.90 4.25
N THR A 110 14.17 6.97 4.55
CA THR A 110 14.32 8.27 3.88
C THR A 110 15.14 9.23 4.74
N ALA A 111 15.42 10.41 4.23
CA ALA A 111 16.11 11.45 4.99
C ALA A 111 15.30 11.95 6.19
N THR A 112 13.99 11.81 6.19
CA THR A 112 13.06 12.37 7.17
C THR A 112 12.41 11.35 8.08
N GLU A 113 12.31 10.08 7.63
CA GLU A 113 11.64 9.03 8.39
C GLU A 113 12.09 7.62 7.98
N ASP A 114 11.90 6.68 8.89
CA ASP A 114 12.03 5.26 8.64
C ASP A 114 10.63 4.62 8.60
N ILE A 115 10.24 4.03 7.47
CA ILE A 115 9.03 3.23 7.35
C ILE A 115 9.41 1.77 7.59
N ASN A 116 9.11 1.29 8.79
CA ASN A 116 9.59 0.01 9.27
C ASN A 116 8.51 -1.07 9.25
N ASN A 117 8.96 -2.33 9.15
CA ASN A 117 8.12 -3.51 9.35
C ASN A 117 6.94 -3.62 8.35
N LEU A 118 7.15 -3.20 7.11
CA LEU A 118 6.21 -3.45 6.03
C LEU A 118 6.17 -4.95 5.74
N ILE A 119 4.99 -5.55 5.82
CA ILE A 119 4.78 -7.00 5.66
C ILE A 119 4.75 -7.32 4.18
N ILE A 120 5.64 -8.20 3.72
CA ILE A 120 5.73 -8.68 2.34
C ILE A 120 4.93 -9.98 2.19
N PHE A 121 4.15 -10.08 1.13
CA PHE A 121 3.37 -11.28 0.82
C PHE A 121 3.09 -11.41 -0.68
N ALA A 122 2.72 -12.63 -1.10
CA ALA A 122 2.28 -12.90 -2.47
C ALA A 122 0.86 -12.42 -2.67
N GLY A 123 0.58 -11.82 -3.81
CA GLY A 123 -0.76 -11.36 -4.16
C GLY A 123 -1.00 -11.42 -5.67
N HIS A 124 -2.06 -10.79 -6.10
CA HIS A 124 -2.47 -10.75 -7.49
C HIS A 124 -2.75 -9.30 -7.92
N ASP A 125 -2.15 -8.91 -9.02
CA ASP A 125 -2.45 -7.66 -9.70
C ASP A 125 -3.66 -7.88 -10.60
N TRP A 126 -4.82 -7.40 -10.15
CA TRP A 126 -6.08 -7.56 -10.88
C TRP A 126 -6.19 -6.70 -12.13
N GLU A 127 -5.37 -5.67 -12.24
CA GLU A 127 -5.35 -4.81 -13.44
C GLU A 127 -4.60 -5.50 -14.59
N ASN A 128 -3.54 -6.23 -14.27
CA ASN A 128 -2.69 -6.94 -15.23
C ASN A 128 -2.90 -8.45 -15.22
N GLU A 129 -3.84 -8.96 -14.41
CA GLU A 129 -4.19 -10.38 -14.30
C GLU A 129 -2.97 -11.30 -14.05
N THR A 130 -2.04 -10.86 -13.20
CA THR A 130 -0.81 -11.59 -12.92
C THR A 130 -0.51 -11.68 -11.42
N GLU A 131 0.21 -12.74 -11.02
CA GLU A 131 0.75 -12.79 -9.66
C GLU A 131 1.80 -11.70 -9.46
N THR A 132 1.79 -11.10 -8.28
CA THR A 132 2.75 -10.07 -7.91
C THR A 132 3.15 -10.17 -6.44
N ILE A 133 4.09 -9.34 -6.05
CA ILE A 133 4.51 -9.16 -4.65
C ILE A 133 3.86 -7.88 -4.13
N LEU A 134 3.26 -7.97 -2.96
CA LEU A 134 2.60 -6.88 -2.29
C LEU A 134 3.27 -6.59 -0.95
N PHE A 135 3.12 -5.38 -0.45
CA PHE A 135 3.36 -5.08 0.94
C PHE A 135 2.29 -4.19 1.55
N THR A 136 2.17 -4.29 2.86
CA THR A 136 1.29 -3.44 3.68
C THR A 136 1.94 -3.15 5.02
N GLY A 137 1.65 -1.99 5.57
CA GLY A 137 2.13 -1.59 6.88
C GLY A 137 1.70 -0.19 7.26
N LEU A 138 2.36 0.37 8.26
CA LEU A 138 2.11 1.72 8.76
C LEU A 138 3.42 2.52 8.76
N ASP A 139 3.31 3.82 8.47
CA ASP A 139 4.40 4.77 8.72
C ASP A 139 4.51 5.15 10.21
N ALA A 140 5.42 6.05 10.55
CA ALA A 140 5.63 6.50 11.92
C ALA A 140 4.44 7.29 12.50
N GLN A 141 3.58 7.83 11.66
CA GLN A 141 2.38 8.57 12.03
C GLN A 141 1.13 7.67 12.13
N GLY A 142 1.24 6.41 11.69
CA GLY A 142 0.13 5.45 11.68
C GLY A 142 -0.69 5.45 10.38
N HIS A 143 -0.22 6.13 9.34
CA HIS A 143 -0.87 6.06 8.03
C HIS A 143 -0.54 4.75 7.33
N SER A 144 -1.50 4.19 6.62
CA SER A 144 -1.28 2.98 5.83
C SER A 144 -0.34 3.23 4.67
N VAL A 145 0.62 2.35 4.51
CA VAL A 145 1.55 2.33 3.37
C VAL A 145 1.38 1.01 2.64
N TRP A 146 1.05 1.09 1.38
CA TRP A 146 0.84 -0.05 0.49
C TRP A 146 1.83 -0.04 -0.65
N GLY A 147 2.21 -1.21 -1.11
CA GLY A 147 3.02 -1.35 -2.30
C GLY A 147 2.65 -2.56 -3.14
N LYS A 148 2.80 -2.38 -4.45
CA LYS A 148 2.62 -3.41 -5.46
C LYS A 148 3.85 -3.41 -6.37
N ARG A 149 4.48 -4.59 -6.54
CA ARG A 149 5.57 -4.74 -7.50
C ARG A 149 5.00 -4.76 -8.90
N ILE A 150 5.59 -3.96 -9.78
CA ILE A 150 5.22 -3.91 -11.19
C ILE A 150 6.05 -4.97 -11.93
N ASN A 151 5.37 -5.85 -12.68
CA ASN A 151 6.00 -6.93 -13.44
C ASN A 151 6.21 -6.53 -14.90
#